data_c68c5f5ff2be42601ae8da84faf103fd
#
_entry.id   c68c5f5ff2be42601ae8da84faf103fd
#
_cell.length_a   1.000
_cell.length_b   1.000
_cell.length_c   1.000
_cell.angle_alpha   90.00
_cell.angle_beta   90.00
_cell.angle_gamma   90.00
#
_symmetry.space_group_name_H-M   'P 1'
#
loop_
_entity.id
_entity.type
_entity.pdbx_description
1 polymer ?
#
loop_
_entity_poly.entity_id
_entity_poly.type
_entity_poly.pdbx_seq_one_letter_code
_entity_poly.pdbx_strand_id
1 'polypeptide(L)'
;EMLRSLVGSEMCIRDSGFPDVLTMIATLVGGALAAGASGTFNCYIDRDIDRVMKRTENRPLVTGEVTPREALVFAWVQTVVSILILGFGANWLAAGLGVAAIFFYVVVYSLVLKRRTEQNIVWGGIAGCFPVLIGWAAVRGTVEWPAIVLFLVVFLWTPPHYWPLSMKYKRDYQQADVPMLGAIASARHVSNQVVLYAWATVACSLLLVPMGWAGIVYTAVALVVGGWFIWESHVLQVQAQREDFEDRKAMKVFHLSITYLTLLFIALAVDPFVGAPLMHFGA
;
A
#
# COMPACT_ATOMS: atom_id res chain seq x y z
N GLU A 1 5.33 0.24 5.26
CA GLU A 1 5.65 -0.96 4.44
C GLU A 1 5.98 -2.18 5.29
N MET A 2 6.74 -2.04 6.39
CA MET A 2 7.11 -3.15 7.29
C MET A 2 5.90 -3.89 7.88
N LEU A 3 4.84 -3.19 8.28
CA LEU A 3 3.59 -3.78 8.77
C LEU A 3 2.83 -4.60 7.71
N ARG A 4 2.97 -4.26 6.43
CA ARG A 4 2.28 -4.98 5.33
C ARG A 4 2.89 -6.37 5.06
N SER A 5 4.18 -6.55 5.28
CA SER A 5 4.85 -7.85 5.09
C SER A 5 4.63 -8.82 6.25
N LEU A 6 4.25 -8.34 7.43
CA LEU A 6 3.89 -9.18 8.58
C LEU A 6 2.55 -9.90 8.41
N VAL A 7 1.64 -9.38 7.60
CA VAL A 7 0.25 -9.87 7.44
C VAL A 7 0.16 -11.34 7.02
N GLY A 8 1.03 -11.80 6.13
CA GLY A 8 1.05 -13.21 5.75
C GLY A 8 1.48 -14.14 6.90
N SER A 9 2.42 -13.67 7.72
CA SER A 9 2.93 -14.42 8.87
C SER A 9 1.87 -14.61 9.96
N GLU A 10 1.03 -13.62 10.17
CA GLU A 10 0.07 -13.56 11.27
C GLU A 10 -1.14 -14.47 11.08
N MET A 11 -1.63 -14.61 9.84
CA MET A 11 -2.70 -15.56 9.55
C MET A 11 -2.24 -17.02 9.65
N CYS A 12 -0.97 -17.29 9.42
CA CYS A 12 -0.42 -18.64 9.55
C CYS A 12 -0.22 -19.08 11.01
N ILE A 13 -0.08 -18.16 11.97
CA ILE A 13 -0.01 -18.47 13.41
C ILE A 13 -1.27 -19.22 13.85
N ARG A 14 -2.42 -18.94 13.23
CA ARG A 14 -3.70 -19.57 13.55
C ARG A 14 -3.75 -21.06 13.20
N ASP A 15 -3.18 -21.45 12.05
CA ASP A 15 -3.40 -22.80 11.47
C ASP A 15 -2.20 -23.75 11.65
N SER A 16 -0.97 -23.22 11.78
CA SER A 16 0.25 -24.03 11.78
C SER A 16 1.28 -23.63 12.84
N GLY A 17 0.95 -22.72 13.75
CA GLY A 17 1.87 -22.20 14.76
C GLY A 17 2.71 -21.03 14.23
N PHE A 18 3.69 -20.58 15.06
CA PHE A 18 4.57 -19.46 14.66
C PHE A 18 5.37 -19.83 13.41
N PRO A 19 5.38 -18.95 12.38
CA PRO A 19 6.26 -19.13 11.24
C PRO A 19 7.72 -19.21 11.70
N ASP A 20 8.54 -19.94 10.93
CA ASP A 20 9.97 -20.00 11.20
C ASP A 20 10.58 -18.59 11.21
N VAL A 21 11.36 -18.28 12.24
CA VAL A 21 11.96 -16.96 12.47
C VAL A 21 12.85 -16.55 11.30
N LEU A 22 13.56 -17.50 10.69
CA LEU A 22 14.42 -17.23 9.54
C LEU A 22 13.59 -16.78 8.33
N THR A 23 12.48 -17.47 8.05
CA THR A 23 11.52 -17.12 7.00
C THR A 23 10.93 -15.73 7.21
N MET A 24 10.57 -15.38 8.46
CA MET A 24 10.07 -14.03 8.79
C MET A 24 11.12 -12.96 8.52
N ILE A 25 12.34 -13.15 9.01
CA ILE A 25 13.46 -12.20 8.81
C ILE A 25 13.77 -12.07 7.30
N ALA A 26 13.87 -13.19 6.59
CA ALA A 26 14.13 -13.19 5.15
C ALA A 26 13.04 -12.45 4.37
N THR A 27 11.77 -12.65 4.72
CA THR A 27 10.65 -11.96 4.08
C THR A 27 10.67 -10.46 4.33
N LEU A 28 10.95 -10.04 5.58
CA LEU A 28 11.05 -8.62 5.95
C LEU A 28 12.23 -7.94 5.25
N VAL A 29 13.43 -8.53 5.33
CA VAL A 29 14.64 -7.95 4.74
C VAL A 29 14.56 -7.98 3.22
N GLY A 30 14.15 -9.10 2.63
CA GLY A 30 13.99 -9.22 1.18
C GLY A 30 12.92 -8.27 0.63
N GLY A 31 11.77 -8.16 1.32
CA GLY A 31 10.72 -7.21 0.97
C GLY A 31 11.16 -5.75 1.09
N ALA A 32 11.91 -5.40 2.15
CA ALA A 32 12.47 -4.06 2.33
C ALA A 32 13.48 -3.70 1.23
N LEU A 33 14.32 -4.65 0.84
CA LEU A 33 15.26 -4.46 -0.28
C LEU A 33 14.54 -4.30 -1.62
N ALA A 34 13.47 -5.08 -1.88
CA ALA A 34 12.64 -4.92 -3.07
C ALA A 34 12.00 -3.53 -3.14
N ALA A 35 11.47 -3.04 -2.02
CA ALA A 35 10.90 -1.71 -1.92
C ALA A 35 11.98 -0.62 -2.11
N GLY A 36 13.16 -0.79 -1.50
CA GLY A 36 14.31 0.10 -1.68
C GLY A 36 14.78 0.17 -3.14
N ALA A 37 14.93 -0.99 -3.79
CA ALA A 37 15.27 -1.08 -5.21
C ALA A 37 14.26 -0.32 -6.07
N SER A 38 12.95 -0.58 -5.85
CA SER A 38 11.86 0.09 -6.57
C SER A 38 11.90 1.61 -6.38
N GLY A 39 12.14 2.07 -5.13
CA GLY A 39 12.29 3.48 -4.81
C GLY A 39 13.50 4.12 -5.50
N THR A 40 14.64 3.42 -5.54
CA THR A 40 15.86 3.90 -6.20
C THR A 40 15.68 4.00 -7.71
N PHE A 41 15.07 2.99 -8.35
CA PHE A 41 14.70 3.08 -9.78
C PHE A 41 13.74 4.24 -10.04
N ASN A 42 12.74 4.44 -9.17
CA ASN A 42 11.83 5.57 -9.30
C ASN A 42 12.55 6.92 -9.20
N CYS A 43 13.46 7.10 -8.24
CA CYS A 43 14.27 8.33 -8.16
C CYS A 43 15.14 8.55 -9.41
N TYR A 44 15.64 7.47 -10.02
CA TYR A 44 16.38 7.57 -11.26
C TYR A 44 15.51 7.99 -12.45
N ILE A 45 14.31 7.40 -12.56
CA ILE A 45 13.35 7.69 -13.65
C ILE A 45 12.81 9.12 -13.53
N ASP A 46 12.48 9.53 -12.30
CA ASP A 46 11.77 10.79 -12.02
C ASP A 46 12.69 11.97 -11.72
N ARG A 47 14.00 11.86 -11.95
CA ARG A 47 14.97 12.92 -11.60
C ARG A 47 14.69 14.28 -12.25
N ASP A 48 13.99 14.31 -13.38
CA ASP A 48 13.52 15.53 -14.04
C ASP A 48 12.34 16.17 -13.28
N ILE A 49 11.34 15.37 -12.90
CA ILE A 49 10.19 15.76 -12.07
C ILE A 49 10.67 16.23 -10.69
N ASP A 50 11.59 15.48 -10.09
CA ASP A 50 12.09 15.72 -8.73
C ASP A 50 12.81 17.06 -8.59
N ARG A 51 13.42 17.57 -9.66
CA ARG A 51 14.05 18.90 -9.69
C ARG A 51 13.06 20.06 -9.60
N VAL A 52 11.83 19.87 -10.04
CA VAL A 52 10.80 20.90 -10.12
C VAL A 52 9.93 20.91 -8.87
N MET A 53 9.80 19.76 -8.18
CA MET A 53 8.97 19.62 -7.00
C MET A 53 9.73 19.98 -5.72
N LYS A 54 9.24 20.95 -4.95
CA LYS A 54 9.84 21.37 -3.66
C LYS A 54 10.10 20.23 -2.69
N ARG A 55 9.20 19.24 -2.69
CA ARG A 55 9.30 18.07 -1.79
C ARG A 55 10.49 17.16 -2.10
N THR A 56 10.96 17.13 -3.34
CA THR A 56 11.95 16.17 -3.84
C THR A 56 13.22 16.83 -4.38
N GLU A 57 13.30 18.15 -4.40
CA GLU A 57 14.46 18.92 -4.90
C GLU A 57 15.78 18.59 -4.18
N ASN A 58 15.70 18.12 -2.92
CA ASN A 58 16.85 17.74 -2.10
C ASN A 58 17.21 16.25 -2.16
N ARG A 59 16.65 15.50 -3.13
CA ARG A 59 17.04 14.10 -3.30
C ARG A 59 18.48 13.97 -3.79
N PRO A 60 19.27 12.96 -3.31
CA PRO A 60 20.69 12.82 -3.66
C PRO A 60 20.99 12.77 -5.16
N LEU A 61 20.06 12.23 -5.97
CA LEU A 61 20.17 12.23 -7.44
C LEU A 61 19.91 13.59 -8.08
N VAL A 62 19.16 14.46 -7.40
CA VAL A 62 18.85 15.82 -7.86
C VAL A 62 19.97 16.78 -7.46
N THR A 63 20.48 16.65 -6.22
CA THR A 63 21.60 17.47 -5.70
C THR A 63 22.95 17.09 -6.31
N GLY A 64 23.04 15.88 -6.91
CA GLY A 64 24.28 15.38 -7.49
C GLY A 64 25.21 14.67 -6.49
N GLU A 65 24.77 14.45 -5.26
CA GLU A 65 25.52 13.66 -4.25
C GLU A 65 25.68 12.20 -4.67
N VAL A 66 24.73 11.67 -5.47
CA VAL A 66 24.78 10.32 -6.06
C VAL A 66 24.66 10.45 -7.57
N THR A 67 25.56 9.82 -8.29
CA THR A 67 25.50 9.79 -9.75
C THR A 67 24.40 8.84 -10.25
N PRO A 68 23.82 9.09 -11.45
CA PRO A 68 22.81 8.19 -12.02
C PRO A 68 23.29 6.74 -12.18
N ARG A 69 24.61 6.56 -12.45
CA ARG A 69 25.21 5.22 -12.60
C ARG A 69 25.26 4.48 -11.25
N GLU A 70 25.69 5.16 -10.19
CA GLU A 70 25.72 4.59 -8.84
C GLU A 70 24.33 4.19 -8.36
N ALA A 71 23.31 5.06 -8.60
CA ALA A 71 21.95 4.75 -8.26
C ALA A 71 21.43 3.50 -8.98
N LEU A 72 21.70 3.36 -10.29
CA LEU A 72 21.32 2.17 -11.05
C LEU A 72 22.01 0.90 -10.56
N VAL A 73 23.33 0.97 -10.30
CA VAL A 73 24.07 -0.18 -9.76
C VAL A 73 23.51 -0.58 -8.41
N PHE A 74 23.25 0.40 -7.52
CA PHE A 74 22.67 0.16 -6.21
C PHE A 74 21.27 -0.49 -6.30
N ALA A 75 20.41 0.01 -7.19
CA ALA A 75 19.07 -0.55 -7.40
C ALA A 75 19.13 -2.01 -7.89
N TRP A 76 20.02 -2.31 -8.83
CA TRP A 76 20.19 -3.68 -9.32
C TRP A 76 20.78 -4.62 -8.27
N VAL A 77 21.76 -4.16 -7.49
CA VAL A 77 22.31 -4.94 -6.36
C VAL A 77 21.21 -5.25 -5.35
N GLN A 78 20.43 -4.24 -4.93
CA GLN A 78 19.30 -4.47 -4.03
C GLN A 78 18.28 -5.46 -4.60
N THR A 79 17.99 -5.38 -5.91
CA THR A 79 17.07 -6.30 -6.59
C THR A 79 17.57 -7.73 -6.51
N VAL A 80 18.83 -7.97 -6.89
CA VAL A 80 19.41 -9.32 -6.88
C VAL A 80 19.46 -9.88 -5.46
N VAL A 81 19.93 -9.09 -4.50
CA VAL A 81 20.03 -9.51 -3.09
C VAL A 81 18.62 -9.79 -2.52
N SER A 82 17.61 -8.98 -2.84
CA SER A 82 16.22 -9.23 -2.46
C SER A 82 15.72 -10.57 -2.97
N ILE A 83 15.91 -10.86 -4.27
CA ILE A 83 15.48 -12.12 -4.90
C ILE A 83 16.15 -13.33 -4.23
N LEU A 84 17.47 -13.24 -3.97
CA LEU A 84 18.21 -14.33 -3.33
C LEU A 84 17.73 -14.55 -1.88
N ILE A 85 17.54 -13.48 -1.11
CA ILE A 85 17.06 -13.58 0.27
C ILE A 85 15.64 -14.18 0.32
N LEU A 86 14.73 -13.71 -0.53
CA LEU A 86 13.38 -14.26 -0.61
C LEU A 86 13.36 -15.71 -1.11
N GLY A 87 14.15 -16.02 -2.14
CA GLY A 87 14.19 -17.34 -2.76
C GLY A 87 14.75 -18.43 -1.84
N PHE A 88 15.87 -18.16 -1.20
CA PHE A 88 16.55 -19.12 -0.32
C PHE A 88 16.06 -19.05 1.14
N GLY A 89 15.64 -17.88 1.62
CA GLY A 89 15.21 -17.69 2.99
C GLY A 89 13.70 -17.91 3.22
N ALA A 90 12.91 -17.89 2.15
CA ALA A 90 11.49 -18.21 2.18
C ALA A 90 11.17 -19.26 1.10
N ASN A 91 10.80 -18.82 -0.10
CA ASN A 91 10.58 -19.69 -1.26
C ASN A 91 10.58 -18.91 -2.57
N TRP A 92 10.67 -19.64 -3.70
CA TRP A 92 10.75 -19.02 -5.03
C TRP A 92 9.43 -18.36 -5.49
N LEU A 93 8.28 -18.71 -4.91
CA LEU A 93 7.03 -18.01 -5.18
C LEU A 93 7.07 -16.59 -4.58
N ALA A 94 7.52 -16.46 -3.35
CA ALA A 94 7.71 -15.15 -2.70
C ALA A 94 8.72 -14.28 -3.46
N ALA A 95 9.84 -14.88 -3.92
CA ALA A 95 10.82 -14.20 -4.77
C ALA A 95 10.22 -13.73 -6.10
N GLY A 96 9.44 -14.57 -6.78
CA GLY A 96 8.75 -14.25 -8.03
C GLY A 96 7.76 -13.10 -7.85
N LEU A 97 7.00 -13.09 -6.74
CA LEU A 97 6.11 -11.99 -6.39
C LEU A 97 6.89 -10.70 -6.08
N GLY A 98 8.09 -10.80 -5.48
CA GLY A 98 9.00 -9.67 -5.28
C GLY A 98 9.48 -9.06 -6.60
N VAL A 99 9.85 -9.90 -7.57
CA VAL A 99 10.19 -9.46 -8.93
C VAL A 99 9.00 -8.78 -9.61
N ALA A 100 7.80 -9.39 -9.50
CA ALA A 100 6.59 -8.83 -10.05
C ALA A 100 6.25 -7.46 -9.43
N ALA A 101 6.46 -7.28 -8.12
CA ALA A 101 6.28 -6.01 -7.43
C ALA A 101 7.22 -4.92 -7.97
N ILE A 102 8.53 -5.24 -8.10
CA ILE A 102 9.54 -4.31 -8.65
C ILE A 102 9.18 -3.96 -10.09
N PHE A 103 8.89 -4.95 -10.93
CA PHE A 103 8.50 -4.74 -12.32
C PHE A 103 7.27 -3.85 -12.44
N PHE A 104 6.23 -4.15 -11.68
CA PHE A 104 4.99 -3.38 -11.71
C PHE A 104 5.21 -1.93 -11.28
N TYR A 105 5.98 -1.71 -10.20
CA TYR A 105 6.27 -0.37 -9.71
C TYR A 105 7.15 0.43 -10.69
N VAL A 106 8.21 -0.17 -11.22
CA VAL A 106 9.19 0.51 -12.07
C VAL A 106 8.64 0.70 -13.48
N VAL A 107 8.16 -0.38 -14.10
CA VAL A 107 7.75 -0.34 -15.52
C VAL A 107 6.32 0.17 -15.63
N VAL A 108 5.36 -0.50 -14.97
CA VAL A 108 3.95 -0.16 -15.17
C VAL A 108 3.62 1.19 -14.55
N TYR A 109 3.96 1.41 -13.28
CA TYR A 109 3.63 2.66 -12.62
C TYR A 109 4.56 3.81 -13.06
N SER A 110 5.88 3.72 -12.83
CA SER A 110 6.77 4.86 -12.99
C SER A 110 6.99 5.25 -14.46
N LEU A 111 7.21 4.27 -15.36
CA LEU A 111 7.47 4.55 -16.78
C LEU A 111 6.20 4.76 -17.61
N VAL A 112 5.12 4.00 -17.32
CA VAL A 112 3.93 4.02 -18.19
C VAL A 112 2.82 4.89 -17.63
N LEU A 113 2.35 4.65 -16.40
CA LEU A 113 1.12 5.27 -15.90
C LEU A 113 1.33 6.67 -15.33
N LYS A 114 2.40 6.90 -14.58
CA LYS A 114 2.59 8.10 -13.75
C LYS A 114 2.45 9.41 -14.51
N ARG A 115 2.94 9.44 -15.75
CA ARG A 115 2.95 10.65 -16.60
C ARG A 115 1.83 10.70 -17.64
N ARG A 116 0.98 9.65 -17.73
CA ARG A 116 0.02 9.50 -18.83
C ARG A 116 -1.44 9.50 -18.42
N THR A 117 -1.73 9.19 -17.17
CA THR A 117 -3.12 9.03 -16.74
C THR A 117 -3.37 9.55 -15.34
N GLU A 118 -4.55 10.13 -15.12
CA GLU A 118 -5.05 10.52 -13.80
C GLU A 118 -5.35 9.31 -12.88
N GLN A 119 -5.53 8.13 -13.49
CA GLN A 119 -5.75 6.86 -12.79
C GLN A 119 -4.43 6.21 -12.32
N ASN A 120 -3.31 6.93 -12.42
CA ASN A 120 -1.98 6.43 -12.06
C ASN A 120 -1.91 5.91 -10.62
N ILE A 121 -2.64 6.52 -9.67
CA ILE A 121 -2.71 6.08 -8.27
C ILE A 121 -3.51 4.79 -8.13
N VAL A 122 -4.62 4.64 -8.85
CA VAL A 122 -5.46 3.43 -8.78
C VAL A 122 -4.65 2.23 -9.26
N TRP A 123 -4.18 2.26 -10.51
CA TRP A 123 -3.45 1.14 -11.09
C TRP A 123 -2.04 1.00 -10.53
N GLY A 124 -1.35 2.12 -10.25
CA GLY A 124 -0.04 2.11 -9.59
C GLY A 124 -0.08 1.58 -8.17
N GLY A 125 -1.23 1.72 -7.49
CA GLY A 125 -1.46 1.18 -6.16
C GLY A 125 -1.30 -0.34 -6.06
N ILE A 126 -1.48 -1.08 -7.16
CA ILE A 126 -1.22 -2.52 -7.24
C ILE A 126 0.19 -2.87 -6.74
N ALA A 127 1.19 -2.07 -7.08
CA ALA A 127 2.56 -2.30 -6.61
C ALA A 127 2.66 -2.32 -5.07
N GLY A 128 1.90 -1.47 -4.39
CA GLY A 128 1.82 -1.40 -2.92
C GLY A 128 1.05 -2.56 -2.26
N CYS A 129 0.38 -3.41 -3.05
CA CYS A 129 -0.38 -4.55 -2.55
C CYS A 129 0.45 -5.85 -2.53
N PHE A 130 1.51 -5.94 -3.33
CA PHE A 130 2.36 -7.14 -3.39
C PHE A 130 2.96 -7.58 -2.06
N PRO A 131 3.36 -6.71 -1.11
CA PRO A 131 3.87 -7.14 0.19
C PRO A 131 2.94 -8.13 0.92
N VAL A 132 1.62 -7.98 0.77
CA VAL A 132 0.63 -8.91 1.34
C VAL A 132 0.78 -10.30 0.73
N LEU A 133 0.87 -10.38 -0.60
CA LEU A 133 1.03 -11.66 -1.30
C LEU A 133 2.39 -12.29 -1.02
N ILE A 134 3.46 -11.49 -0.95
CA ILE A 134 4.81 -11.95 -0.64
C ILE A 134 4.84 -12.56 0.76
N GLY A 135 4.28 -11.87 1.77
CA GLY A 135 4.21 -12.36 3.13
C GLY A 135 3.41 -13.65 3.24
N TRP A 136 2.25 -13.72 2.59
CA TRP A 136 1.44 -14.94 2.55
C TRP A 136 2.18 -16.11 1.88
N ALA A 137 2.70 -15.88 0.67
CA ALA A 137 3.41 -16.91 -0.10
C ALA A 137 4.68 -17.39 0.61
N ALA A 138 5.39 -16.51 1.33
CA ALA A 138 6.60 -16.85 2.07
C ALA A 138 6.33 -17.93 3.14
N VAL A 139 5.17 -17.89 3.78
CA VAL A 139 4.83 -18.81 4.87
C VAL A 139 4.02 -20.01 4.38
N ARG A 140 3.04 -19.80 3.47
CA ARG A 140 2.14 -20.87 3.01
C ARG A 140 2.63 -21.59 1.75
N GLY A 141 3.59 -21.01 1.00
CA GLY A 141 4.02 -21.56 -0.28
C GLY A 141 2.99 -21.44 -1.42
N THR A 142 1.85 -20.83 -1.16
CA THR A 142 0.72 -20.66 -2.07
C THR A 142 0.13 -19.25 -1.98
N VAL A 143 -0.77 -18.91 -2.91
CA VAL A 143 -1.60 -17.69 -2.83
C VAL A 143 -3.05 -18.13 -2.71
N GLU A 144 -3.69 -17.81 -1.61
CA GLU A 144 -5.05 -18.23 -1.27
C GLU A 144 -6.02 -17.04 -1.26
N TRP A 145 -7.32 -17.31 -1.25
CA TRP A 145 -8.36 -16.28 -1.30
C TRP A 145 -8.24 -15.18 -0.21
N PRO A 146 -7.89 -15.50 1.06
CA PRO A 146 -7.72 -14.47 2.07
C PRO A 146 -6.60 -13.47 1.74
N ALA A 147 -5.49 -13.95 1.14
CA ALA A 147 -4.41 -13.08 0.68
C ALA A 147 -4.87 -12.16 -0.46
N ILE A 148 -5.74 -12.67 -1.36
CA ILE A 148 -6.32 -11.88 -2.44
C ILE A 148 -7.28 -10.81 -1.88
N VAL A 149 -8.10 -11.15 -0.88
CA VAL A 149 -8.96 -10.17 -0.21
C VAL A 149 -8.13 -9.06 0.46
N LEU A 150 -7.07 -9.43 1.19
CA LEU A 150 -6.17 -8.46 1.80
C LEU A 150 -5.43 -7.58 0.77
N PHE A 151 -5.01 -8.18 -0.35
CA PHE A 151 -4.49 -7.45 -1.50
C PHE A 151 -5.50 -6.41 -2.01
N LEU A 152 -6.76 -6.81 -2.19
CA LEU A 152 -7.85 -5.92 -2.62
C LEU A 152 -8.14 -4.83 -1.58
N VAL A 153 -8.06 -5.12 -0.28
CA VAL A 153 -8.20 -4.10 0.78
C VAL A 153 -7.14 -3.01 0.59
N VAL A 154 -5.86 -3.38 0.40
CA VAL A 154 -4.78 -2.41 0.20
C VAL A 154 -4.94 -1.67 -1.14
N PHE A 155 -5.39 -2.35 -2.19
CA PHE A 155 -5.67 -1.76 -3.49
C PHE A 155 -6.76 -0.68 -3.40
N LEU A 156 -7.89 -1.01 -2.81
CA LEU A 156 -9.01 -0.08 -2.63
C LEU A 156 -8.69 1.05 -1.63
N TRP A 157 -7.82 0.79 -0.65
CA TRP A 157 -7.35 1.79 0.30
C TRP A 157 -6.41 2.83 -0.34
N THR A 158 -5.68 2.48 -1.39
CA THR A 158 -4.67 3.36 -1.98
C THR A 158 -5.24 4.68 -2.50
N PRO A 159 -6.37 4.74 -3.25
CA PRO A 159 -6.94 6.00 -3.72
C PRO A 159 -7.38 6.95 -2.59
N PRO A 160 -8.19 6.54 -1.60
CA PRO A 160 -8.62 7.44 -0.52
C PRO A 160 -7.48 7.82 0.43
N HIS A 161 -6.34 7.15 0.36
CA HIS A 161 -5.11 7.55 1.04
C HIS A 161 -4.35 8.64 0.25
N TYR A 162 -4.07 8.41 -1.03
CA TYR A 162 -3.22 9.31 -1.81
C TYR A 162 -3.92 10.53 -2.39
N TRP A 163 -5.21 10.45 -2.74
CA TRP A 163 -5.90 11.59 -3.34
C TRP A 163 -6.04 12.79 -2.40
N PRO A 164 -6.36 12.64 -1.10
CA PRO A 164 -6.32 13.76 -0.16
C PRO A 164 -4.93 14.41 -0.07
N LEU A 165 -3.86 13.60 -0.10
CA LEU A 165 -2.50 14.11 -0.13
C LEU A 165 -2.21 14.88 -1.42
N SER A 166 -2.67 14.40 -2.58
CA SER A 166 -2.48 15.08 -3.85
C SER A 166 -3.26 16.38 -3.98
N MET A 167 -4.38 16.53 -3.26
CA MET A 167 -5.10 17.81 -3.16
C MET A 167 -4.24 18.87 -2.47
N LYS A 168 -3.57 18.51 -1.36
CA LYS A 168 -2.67 19.41 -0.63
C LYS A 168 -1.47 19.84 -1.48
N TYR A 169 -0.87 18.91 -2.23
CA TYR A 169 0.32 19.18 -3.07
C TYR A 169 -0.05 19.46 -4.54
N LYS A 170 -1.25 19.97 -4.78
CA LYS A 170 -1.78 20.26 -6.12
C LYS A 170 -0.82 21.07 -6.98
N ARG A 171 -0.23 22.15 -6.43
CA ARG A 171 0.68 23.04 -7.16
C ARG A 171 1.98 22.35 -7.59
N ASP A 172 2.55 21.50 -6.73
CA ASP A 172 3.78 20.76 -7.04
C ASP A 172 3.55 19.79 -8.20
N TYR A 173 2.40 19.07 -8.19
CA TYR A 173 2.05 18.15 -9.28
C TYR A 173 1.74 18.88 -10.61
N GLN A 174 1.11 20.05 -10.53
CA GLN A 174 0.85 20.90 -11.70
C GLN A 174 2.14 21.44 -12.30
N GLN A 175 3.11 21.88 -11.49
CA GLN A 175 4.41 22.38 -11.95
C GLN A 175 5.25 21.28 -12.60
N ALA A 176 5.06 20.03 -12.19
CA ALA A 176 5.79 18.88 -12.70
C ALA A 176 5.07 18.17 -13.87
N ASP A 177 3.95 18.70 -14.36
CA ASP A 177 3.09 18.11 -15.40
C ASP A 177 2.70 16.65 -15.12
N VAL A 178 2.53 16.30 -13.84
CA VAL A 178 2.07 14.96 -13.42
C VAL A 178 0.56 14.99 -13.25
N PRO A 179 -0.21 14.23 -14.04
CA PRO A 179 -1.67 14.26 -14.03
C PRO A 179 -2.26 13.51 -12.84
N MET A 180 -2.02 14.00 -11.62
CA MET A 180 -2.67 13.47 -10.42
C MET A 180 -4.12 13.94 -10.35
N LEU A 181 -5.07 13.05 -10.03
CA LEU A 181 -6.49 13.40 -9.96
C LEU A 181 -6.74 14.61 -9.04
N GLY A 182 -6.08 14.67 -7.87
CA GLY A 182 -6.18 15.83 -6.98
C GLY A 182 -5.59 17.13 -7.53
N ALA A 183 -4.72 17.06 -8.55
CA ALA A 183 -4.12 18.23 -9.19
C ALA A 183 -4.95 18.79 -10.36
N ILE A 184 -5.65 17.93 -11.08
CA ILE A 184 -6.38 18.30 -12.31
C ILE A 184 -7.89 18.41 -12.12
N ALA A 185 -8.48 17.58 -11.26
CA ALA A 185 -9.92 17.55 -11.02
C ALA A 185 -10.37 18.58 -9.95
N SER A 186 -11.68 18.83 -9.90
CA SER A 186 -12.29 19.65 -8.86
C SER A 186 -12.25 18.91 -7.50
N ALA A 187 -12.17 19.67 -6.41
CA ALA A 187 -12.21 19.11 -5.05
C ALA A 187 -13.47 18.25 -4.82
N ARG A 188 -14.61 18.67 -5.38
CA ARG A 188 -15.87 17.93 -5.34
C ARG A 188 -15.73 16.55 -6.01
N HIS A 189 -15.13 16.47 -7.19
CA HIS A 189 -14.95 15.20 -7.89
C HIS A 189 -14.03 14.26 -7.11
N VAL A 190 -12.88 14.77 -6.66
CA VAL A 190 -11.90 13.99 -5.88
C VAL A 190 -12.52 13.46 -4.59
N SER A 191 -13.23 14.29 -3.82
CA SER A 191 -13.84 13.89 -2.56
C SER A 191 -14.95 12.84 -2.75
N ASN A 192 -15.71 12.90 -3.85
CA ASN A 192 -16.69 11.85 -4.18
C ASN A 192 -16.00 10.49 -4.42
N GLN A 193 -14.88 10.50 -5.14
CA GLN A 193 -14.09 9.29 -5.36
C GLN A 193 -13.48 8.77 -4.05
N VAL A 194 -12.97 9.66 -3.18
CA VAL A 194 -12.47 9.29 -1.85
C VAL A 194 -13.52 8.56 -1.04
N VAL A 195 -14.76 9.05 -1.00
CA VAL A 195 -15.88 8.41 -0.29
C VAL A 195 -16.20 7.03 -0.89
N LEU A 196 -16.28 6.93 -2.21
CA LEU A 196 -16.57 5.65 -2.89
C LEU A 196 -15.54 4.58 -2.53
N TYR A 197 -14.25 4.91 -2.62
CA TYR A 197 -13.18 3.97 -2.31
C TYR A 197 -13.04 3.70 -0.81
N ALA A 198 -13.38 4.65 0.08
CA ALA A 198 -13.43 4.41 1.52
C ALA A 198 -14.49 3.35 1.87
N TRP A 199 -15.70 3.47 1.32
CA TRP A 199 -16.73 2.46 1.45
C TRP A 199 -16.30 1.11 0.89
N ALA A 200 -15.75 1.08 -0.32
CA ALA A 200 -15.26 -0.14 -0.95
C ALA A 200 -14.18 -0.83 -0.11
N THR A 201 -13.24 -0.06 0.45
CA THR A 201 -12.17 -0.57 1.32
C THR A 201 -12.72 -1.25 2.57
N VAL A 202 -13.64 -0.57 3.28
CA VAL A 202 -14.23 -1.11 4.51
C VAL A 202 -15.11 -2.33 4.20
N ALA A 203 -15.94 -2.27 3.16
CA ALA A 203 -16.74 -3.41 2.75
C ALA A 203 -15.87 -4.62 2.37
N CYS A 204 -14.78 -4.40 1.60
CA CYS A 204 -13.85 -5.45 1.24
C CYS A 204 -13.15 -6.06 2.47
N SER A 205 -12.76 -5.25 3.45
CA SER A 205 -12.13 -5.76 4.67
C SER A 205 -13.04 -6.69 5.47
N LEU A 206 -14.34 -6.44 5.45
CA LEU A 206 -15.32 -7.27 6.15
C LEU A 206 -15.55 -8.64 5.48
N LEU A 207 -15.09 -8.86 4.22
CA LEU A 207 -15.22 -10.15 3.55
C LEU A 207 -14.43 -11.29 4.24
N LEU A 208 -13.39 -10.97 5.01
CA LEU A 208 -12.65 -11.99 5.77
C LEU A 208 -13.50 -12.63 6.89
N VAL A 209 -14.54 -11.94 7.37
CA VAL A 209 -15.41 -12.44 8.44
C VAL A 209 -16.24 -13.64 7.98
N PRO A 210 -17.06 -13.56 6.91
CA PRO A 210 -17.82 -14.70 6.44
C PRO A 210 -16.94 -15.82 5.87
N MET A 211 -15.69 -15.54 5.50
CA MET A 211 -14.72 -16.55 5.09
C MET A 211 -14.14 -17.35 6.26
N GLY A 212 -14.46 -16.97 7.53
CA GLY A 212 -13.93 -17.61 8.72
C GLY A 212 -12.47 -17.25 9.06
N TRP A 213 -11.91 -16.23 8.40
CA TRP A 213 -10.51 -15.80 8.59
C TRP A 213 -10.34 -14.63 9.56
N ALA A 214 -11.43 -14.06 10.05
CA ALA A 214 -11.42 -12.96 10.99
C ALA A 214 -12.42 -13.20 12.13
N GLY A 215 -12.03 -12.85 13.35
CA GLY A 215 -12.82 -12.98 14.55
C GLY A 215 -13.40 -11.65 15.02
N ILE A 216 -13.69 -11.59 16.31
CA ILE A 216 -14.43 -10.46 16.93
C ILE A 216 -13.58 -9.17 17.01
N VAL A 217 -12.26 -9.31 17.30
CA VAL A 217 -11.37 -8.15 17.44
C VAL A 217 -11.18 -7.45 16.11
N TYR A 218 -10.89 -8.23 15.06
CA TYR A 218 -10.79 -7.70 13.69
C TYR A 218 -12.08 -7.03 13.25
N THR A 219 -13.21 -7.69 13.45
CA THR A 219 -14.52 -7.18 13.05
C THR A 219 -14.85 -5.86 13.77
N ALA A 220 -14.61 -5.79 15.08
CA ALA A 220 -14.83 -4.58 15.85
C ALA A 220 -13.98 -3.41 15.34
N VAL A 221 -12.69 -3.64 15.07
CA VAL A 221 -11.79 -2.62 14.51
C VAL A 221 -12.22 -2.21 13.11
N ALA A 222 -12.54 -3.17 12.24
CA ALA A 222 -13.01 -2.89 10.87
C ALA A 222 -14.26 -2.00 10.86
N LEU A 223 -15.23 -2.25 11.75
CA LEU A 223 -16.46 -1.47 11.85
C LEU A 223 -16.24 -0.11 12.51
N VAL A 224 -15.53 -0.04 13.65
CA VAL A 224 -15.40 1.21 14.42
C VAL A 224 -14.45 2.17 13.70
N VAL A 225 -13.24 1.73 13.38
CA VAL A 225 -12.24 2.61 12.74
C VAL A 225 -12.59 2.83 11.26
N GLY A 226 -13.14 1.81 10.59
CA GLY A 226 -13.66 1.93 9.23
C GLY A 226 -14.85 2.89 9.15
N GLY A 227 -15.79 2.82 10.09
CA GLY A 227 -16.90 3.76 10.20
C GLY A 227 -16.41 5.20 10.39
N TRP A 228 -15.40 5.40 11.25
CA TRP A 228 -14.76 6.72 11.43
C TRP A 228 -14.07 7.20 10.16
N PHE A 229 -13.36 6.33 9.44
CA PHE A 229 -12.73 6.66 8.16
C PHE A 229 -13.77 7.08 7.10
N ILE A 230 -14.87 6.36 6.98
CA ILE A 230 -15.99 6.71 6.09
C ILE A 230 -16.60 8.06 6.50
N TRP A 231 -16.85 8.27 7.80
CA TRP A 231 -17.39 9.53 8.32
C TRP A 231 -16.53 10.73 7.92
N GLU A 232 -15.22 10.70 8.18
CA GLU A 232 -14.32 11.81 7.85
C GLU A 232 -14.19 12.00 6.32
N SER A 233 -14.33 10.94 5.54
CA SER A 233 -14.40 11.03 4.08
C SER A 233 -15.67 11.78 3.62
N HIS A 234 -16.82 11.55 4.26
CA HIS A 234 -18.04 12.33 4.01
C HIS A 234 -17.92 13.78 4.48
N VAL A 235 -17.27 14.04 5.61
CA VAL A 235 -16.99 15.42 6.07
C VAL A 235 -16.17 16.18 5.02
N LEU A 236 -15.13 15.55 4.48
CA LEU A 236 -14.35 16.12 3.37
C LEU A 236 -15.20 16.39 2.13
N GLN A 237 -16.08 15.45 1.77
CA GLN A 237 -17.00 15.59 0.63
C GLN A 237 -17.94 16.80 0.79
N VAL A 238 -18.56 16.96 1.96
CA VAL A 238 -19.48 18.07 2.25
C VAL A 238 -18.77 19.41 2.15
N GLN A 239 -17.54 19.51 2.64
CA GLN A 239 -16.76 20.75 2.55
C GLN A 239 -16.34 21.07 1.11
N ALA A 240 -15.90 20.06 0.36
CA ALA A 240 -15.55 20.24 -1.04
C ALA A 240 -16.77 20.67 -1.90
N GLN A 241 -17.98 20.34 -1.49
CA GLN A 241 -19.23 20.79 -2.15
C GLN A 241 -19.59 22.24 -1.82
N ARG A 242 -19.19 22.75 -0.66
CA ARG A 242 -19.47 24.13 -0.20
C ARG A 242 -18.42 25.14 -0.69
N GLU A 243 -17.45 24.70 -1.49
CA GLU A 243 -16.29 25.51 -1.93
C GLU A 243 -15.42 26.04 -0.79
N ASP A 244 -15.63 25.52 0.43
CA ASP A 244 -14.90 25.87 1.65
C ASP A 244 -13.84 24.77 1.91
N PHE A 245 -12.94 24.60 0.92
CA PHE A 245 -11.95 23.53 0.97
C PHE A 245 -10.74 23.91 1.81
N GLU A 246 -10.56 23.22 2.94
CA GLU A 246 -9.37 23.33 3.80
C GLU A 246 -8.45 22.12 3.59
N ASP A 247 -7.17 22.36 3.27
CA ASP A 247 -6.12 21.32 3.19
C ASP A 247 -6.03 20.48 4.46
N ARG A 248 -6.35 21.06 5.63
CA ARG A 248 -6.35 20.39 6.93
C ARG A 248 -7.29 19.20 6.97
N LYS A 249 -8.45 19.27 6.30
CA LYS A 249 -9.43 18.18 6.29
C LYS A 249 -9.00 17.04 5.39
N ALA A 250 -8.44 17.36 4.23
CA ALA A 250 -7.82 16.36 3.36
C ALA A 250 -6.72 15.60 4.11
N MET A 251 -5.86 16.32 4.85
CA MET A 251 -4.81 15.69 5.66
C MET A 251 -5.36 14.86 6.83
N LYS A 252 -6.51 15.19 7.39
CA LYS A 252 -7.17 14.35 8.41
C LYS A 252 -7.58 13.01 7.83
N VAL A 253 -8.20 12.98 6.65
CA VAL A 253 -8.56 11.73 5.95
C VAL A 253 -7.30 10.93 5.61
N PHE A 254 -6.25 11.59 5.13
CA PHE A 254 -4.96 10.95 4.86
C PHE A 254 -4.38 10.23 6.09
N HIS A 255 -4.28 10.91 7.24
CA HIS A 255 -3.75 10.28 8.46
C HIS A 255 -4.68 9.19 9.01
N LEU A 256 -5.99 9.39 8.95
CA LEU A 256 -6.94 8.41 9.41
C LEU A 256 -6.93 7.14 8.55
N SER A 257 -6.70 7.26 7.25
CA SER A 257 -6.53 6.11 6.38
C SER A 257 -5.34 5.23 6.79
N ILE A 258 -4.22 5.86 7.22
CA ILE A 258 -3.06 5.12 7.77
C ILE A 258 -3.45 4.44 9.08
N THR A 259 -4.10 5.17 9.99
CA THR A 259 -4.57 4.63 11.27
C THR A 259 -5.49 3.43 11.05
N TYR A 260 -6.45 3.54 10.12
CA TYR A 260 -7.35 2.45 9.78
C TYR A 260 -6.60 1.20 9.32
N LEU A 261 -5.73 1.33 8.33
CA LEU A 261 -5.00 0.18 7.78
C LEU A 261 -4.08 -0.45 8.84
N THR A 262 -3.37 0.37 9.62
CA THR A 262 -2.48 -0.10 10.69
C THR A 262 -3.24 -0.87 11.75
N LEU A 263 -4.34 -0.32 12.28
CA LEU A 263 -5.14 -0.99 13.31
C LEU A 263 -5.84 -2.24 12.77
N LEU A 264 -6.26 -2.23 11.51
CA LEU A 264 -6.87 -3.40 10.85
C LEU A 264 -5.89 -4.57 10.81
N PHE A 265 -4.62 -4.32 10.43
CA PHE A 265 -3.61 -5.37 10.38
C PHE A 265 -3.14 -5.80 11.76
N ILE A 266 -3.02 -4.89 12.72
CA ILE A 266 -2.75 -5.27 14.12
C ILE A 266 -3.90 -6.14 14.66
N ALA A 267 -5.14 -5.77 14.40
CA ALA A 267 -6.29 -6.56 14.83
C ALA A 267 -6.30 -7.96 14.19
N LEU A 268 -5.94 -8.07 12.90
CA LEU A 268 -5.80 -9.35 12.24
C LEU A 268 -4.73 -10.24 12.90
N ALA A 269 -3.62 -9.64 13.34
CA ALA A 269 -2.55 -10.33 14.05
C ALA A 269 -2.96 -10.81 15.45
N VAL A 270 -3.73 -9.98 16.17
CA VAL A 270 -4.13 -10.24 17.56
C VAL A 270 -5.31 -11.19 17.65
N ASP A 271 -6.18 -11.17 16.65
CA ASP A 271 -7.45 -11.92 16.65
C ASP A 271 -7.31 -13.43 16.91
N PRO A 272 -6.30 -14.14 16.39
CA PRO A 272 -6.09 -15.56 16.67
C PRO A 272 -5.80 -15.87 18.15
N PHE A 273 -5.30 -14.91 18.90
CA PHE A 273 -4.96 -15.08 20.33
C PHE A 273 -6.11 -14.77 21.28
N VAL A 274 -7.13 -14.02 20.82
CA VAL A 274 -8.19 -13.48 21.71
C VAL A 274 -9.52 -14.19 21.53
N GLY A 275 -9.82 -14.78 20.39
CA GLY A 275 -11.16 -15.30 20.16
C GLY A 275 -11.31 -16.42 19.15
N ALA A 276 -12.37 -17.20 19.34
CA ALA A 276 -12.88 -18.10 18.34
C ALA A 276 -13.40 -17.31 17.11
N PRO A 277 -13.28 -17.83 15.89
CA PRO A 277 -13.86 -17.21 14.72
C PRO A 277 -15.37 -17.03 14.89
N LEU A 278 -15.89 -15.88 14.42
CA LEU A 278 -17.34 -15.56 14.51
C LEU A 278 -18.21 -16.52 13.71
N MET A 279 -17.65 -17.19 12.71
CA MET A 279 -18.34 -18.20 11.90
C MET A 279 -17.43 -19.40 11.66
N HIS A 280 -17.90 -20.59 12.03
CA HIS A 280 -17.37 -21.86 11.56
C HIS A 280 -18.24 -22.32 10.38
N PHE A 281 -17.79 -22.12 9.16
CA PHE A 281 -18.29 -22.92 8.04
C PHE A 281 -17.55 -24.25 8.13
N GLY A 282 -18.29 -25.30 8.45
CA GLY A 282 -17.75 -26.64 8.67
C GLY A 282 -16.83 -27.10 7.54
N ALA A 283 -15.83 -27.88 7.94
CA ALA A 283 -14.88 -28.55 7.09
C ALA A 283 -15.59 -29.49 6.10
#